data_fe317040a751f6ccb27a7e4b37fbe9d5
#
_entry.id   fe317040a751f6ccb27a7e4b37fbe9d5
#
_cell.length_a   1.000
_cell.length_b   1.000
_cell.length_c   1.000
_cell.angle_alpha   90.00
_cell.angle_beta   90.00
_cell.angle_gamma   90.00
#
_symmetry.space_group_name_H-M   'P 1'
#
loop_
_entity.id
_entity.type
_entity.pdbx_description
1 polymer ?
#
loop_
_entity_poly.entity_id
_entity_poly.type
_entity_poly.pdbx_seq_one_letter_code
_entity_poly.pdbx_strand_id
1 'polypeptide(L)'
;MRPAAPTGPRGWLAQLRRRWLLYHLGDPAYAFLFDPPPPDEWVALDCETTGLNVRSDEIIAIGAVRIAGNRILTSERLELLVRPDKGVSADSVRIHRLRERDVAQGLPLQEAMR
;
A
#
# COMPACT_ATOMS: atom_id res chain seq x y z
N MET A 1 21.40 6.33 11.34
CA MET A 1 22.37 5.23 11.39
C MET A 1 22.27 4.46 10.07
N ARG A 2 23.27 4.49 9.23
CA ARG A 2 23.26 3.74 7.97
C ARG A 2 23.38 2.25 8.31
N PRO A 3 22.53 1.37 7.77
CA PRO A 3 22.70 -0.07 7.94
C PRO A 3 24.05 -0.47 7.35
N ALA A 4 24.80 -1.30 8.08
CA ALA A 4 26.07 -1.84 7.63
C ALA A 4 25.86 -2.62 6.32
N ALA A 5 26.76 -2.45 5.37
CA ALA A 5 26.71 -3.20 4.11
C ALA A 5 26.80 -4.70 4.41
N PRO A 6 25.96 -5.54 3.78
CA PRO A 6 26.01 -6.99 4.00
C PRO A 6 27.33 -7.54 3.45
N THR A 7 28.17 -7.99 4.37
CA THR A 7 29.46 -8.63 4.06
C THR A 7 29.24 -10.14 3.92
N GLY A 8 29.30 -10.65 2.70
CA GLY A 8 29.25 -12.08 2.43
C GLY A 8 28.76 -12.39 1.00
N PRO A 9 28.97 -13.63 0.50
CA PRO A 9 28.58 -14.00 -0.88
C PRO A 9 27.08 -13.88 -1.16
N ARG A 10 26.23 -13.92 -0.13
CA ARG A 10 24.78 -13.62 -0.27
C ARG A 10 24.49 -12.12 -0.42
N GLY A 11 25.36 -11.26 0.09
CA GLY A 11 25.15 -9.80 0.05
C GLY A 11 25.36 -9.20 -1.34
N TRP A 12 26.37 -9.64 -2.09
CA TRP A 12 26.62 -9.11 -3.43
C TRP A 12 25.55 -9.55 -4.45
N LEU A 13 25.03 -10.78 -4.33
CA LEU A 13 23.92 -11.26 -5.17
C LEU A 13 22.64 -10.43 -4.91
N ALA A 14 22.36 -10.12 -3.66
CA ALA A 14 21.23 -9.25 -3.30
C ALA A 14 21.39 -7.84 -3.88
N GLN A 15 22.62 -7.31 -3.86
CA GLN A 15 22.93 -6.00 -4.46
C GLN A 15 22.79 -6.00 -5.99
N LEU A 16 23.25 -7.07 -6.65
CA LEU A 16 23.07 -7.22 -8.10
C LEU A 16 21.60 -7.33 -8.48
N ARG A 17 20.84 -8.14 -7.73
CA ARG A 17 19.39 -8.25 -7.92
C ARG A 17 18.70 -6.90 -7.72
N ARG A 18 19.05 -6.16 -6.67
CA ARG A 18 18.50 -4.83 -6.41
C ARG A 18 18.80 -3.87 -7.57
N ARG A 19 20.04 -3.83 -8.06
CA ARG A 19 20.42 -2.99 -9.20
C ARG A 19 19.64 -3.36 -10.46
N TRP A 20 19.46 -4.63 -10.73
CA TRP A 20 18.68 -5.12 -11.86
C TRP A 20 17.21 -4.71 -11.74
N LEU A 21 16.60 -4.89 -10.56
CA LEU A 21 15.21 -4.47 -10.30
C LEU A 21 15.03 -2.95 -10.45
N LEU A 22 15.96 -2.16 -9.93
CA LEU A 22 15.93 -0.70 -10.09
C LEU A 22 16.07 -0.24 -11.55
N TYR A 23 16.87 -0.96 -12.33
CA TYR A 23 17.02 -0.66 -13.76
C TYR A 23 15.72 -0.90 -14.54
N HIS A 24 14.94 -1.92 -14.15
CA HIS A 24 13.65 -2.25 -14.77
C HIS A 24 12.44 -1.56 -14.11
N LEU A 25 12.67 -0.74 -13.09
CA LEU A 25 11.61 -0.01 -12.41
C LEU A 25 11.08 1.11 -13.31
N GLY A 26 9.78 1.05 -13.62
CA GLY A 26 9.15 2.04 -14.50
C GLY A 26 9.02 3.44 -13.87
N ASP A 27 8.85 3.51 -12.53
CA ASP A 27 8.76 4.78 -11.80
C ASP A 27 9.80 4.81 -10.66
N PRO A 28 10.82 5.69 -10.75
CA PRO A 28 11.85 5.81 -9.71
C PRO A 28 11.33 6.16 -8.32
N ALA A 29 10.13 6.75 -8.21
CA ALA A 29 9.52 7.07 -6.91
C ALA A 29 9.32 5.83 -6.03
N TYR A 30 9.22 4.64 -6.64
CA TYR A 30 9.06 3.36 -5.93
C TYR A 30 10.37 2.64 -5.62
N ALA A 31 11.51 3.28 -5.82
CA ALA A 31 12.83 2.66 -5.56
C ALA A 31 13.00 2.20 -4.10
N PHE A 32 12.34 2.86 -3.15
CA PHE A 32 12.35 2.53 -1.73
C PHE A 32 11.83 1.11 -1.41
N LEU A 33 10.97 0.54 -2.29
CA LEU A 33 10.44 -0.82 -2.12
C LEU A 33 11.54 -1.90 -2.16
N PHE A 34 12.71 -1.58 -2.69
CA PHE A 34 13.87 -2.47 -2.76
C PHE A 34 14.90 -2.19 -1.66
N ASP A 35 14.59 -1.28 -0.74
CA ASP A 35 15.41 -1.05 0.44
C ASP A 35 15.08 -2.09 1.53
N PRO A 36 16.03 -2.42 2.41
CA PRO A 36 15.75 -3.29 3.53
C PRO A 36 14.64 -2.70 4.40
N PRO A 37 13.64 -3.51 4.79
CA PRO A 37 12.61 -3.02 5.69
C PRO A 37 13.21 -2.68 7.08
N PRO A 38 12.63 -1.74 7.82
CA PRO A 38 12.98 -1.51 9.21
C PRO A 38 12.83 -2.82 10.02
N PRO A 39 13.74 -3.12 10.95
CA PRO A 39 13.61 -4.31 11.78
C PRO A 39 12.40 -4.16 12.73
N ASP A 40 11.71 -5.27 12.95
CA ASP A 40 10.55 -5.36 13.87
C ASP A 40 9.42 -4.37 13.56
N GLU A 41 9.28 -3.98 12.30
CA GLU A 41 8.18 -3.14 11.84
C GLU A 41 7.31 -3.86 10.80
N TRP A 42 6.00 -3.65 10.93
CA TRP A 42 4.98 -4.21 10.06
C TRP A 42 3.93 -3.15 9.75
N VAL A 43 3.25 -3.31 8.65
CA VAL A 43 2.04 -2.53 8.33
C VAL A 43 0.90 -3.51 8.14
N ALA A 44 -0.17 -3.35 8.92
CA ALA A 44 -1.43 -3.99 8.63
C ALA A 44 -2.19 -3.10 7.66
N LEU A 45 -2.58 -3.66 6.52
CA LEU A 45 -3.27 -2.97 5.43
C LEU A 45 -4.58 -3.67 5.16
N ASP A 46 -5.64 -2.88 5.00
CA ASP A 46 -6.95 -3.36 4.58
C ASP A 46 -7.54 -2.42 3.51
N CYS A 47 -8.32 -2.97 2.59
CA CYS A 47 -8.96 -2.20 1.53
C CYS A 47 -10.44 -2.57 1.43
N GLU A 48 -11.31 -1.56 1.27
CA GLU A 48 -12.67 -1.76 0.83
C GLU A 48 -12.76 -1.58 -0.68
N THR A 49 -13.56 -2.39 -1.33
CA THR A 49 -13.70 -2.41 -2.78
C THR A 49 -15.17 -2.41 -3.20
N THR A 50 -15.44 -2.06 -4.45
CA THR A 50 -16.79 -2.14 -5.03
C THR A 50 -17.26 -3.57 -5.23
N GLY A 51 -16.37 -4.57 -5.20
CA GLY A 51 -16.64 -5.99 -5.32
C GLY A 51 -15.36 -6.81 -5.34
N LEU A 52 -15.43 -8.09 -5.69
CA LEU A 52 -14.33 -9.04 -5.63
C LEU A 52 -13.70 -9.38 -7.01
N ASN A 53 -14.19 -8.78 -8.08
CA ASN A 53 -13.65 -8.99 -9.40
C ASN A 53 -12.46 -8.06 -9.65
N VAL A 54 -11.25 -8.58 -9.58
CA VAL A 54 -10.00 -7.83 -9.74
C VAL A 54 -9.84 -7.12 -11.09
N ARG A 55 -10.65 -7.47 -12.09
CA ARG A 55 -10.59 -6.84 -13.43
C ARG A 55 -11.55 -5.65 -13.59
N SER A 56 -12.60 -5.59 -12.77
CA SER A 56 -13.69 -4.63 -12.94
C SER A 56 -14.00 -3.83 -11.69
N ASP A 57 -13.67 -4.35 -10.51
CA ASP A 57 -13.95 -3.68 -9.26
C ASP A 57 -12.80 -2.78 -8.81
N GLU A 58 -13.15 -1.76 -8.05
CA GLU A 58 -12.26 -0.66 -7.70
C GLU A 58 -12.09 -0.55 -6.19
N ILE A 59 -10.93 -0.10 -5.76
CA ILE A 59 -10.67 0.26 -4.37
C ILE A 59 -11.40 1.56 -4.05
N ILE A 60 -12.10 1.61 -2.92
CA ILE A 60 -12.85 2.79 -2.45
C ILE A 60 -12.41 3.28 -1.08
N ALA A 61 -11.69 2.46 -0.32
CA ALA A 61 -11.05 2.88 0.92
C ALA A 61 -9.77 2.08 1.16
N ILE A 62 -8.80 2.71 1.79
CA ILE A 62 -7.55 2.10 2.23
C ILE A 62 -7.35 2.45 3.68
N GLY A 63 -7.22 1.43 4.53
CA GLY A 63 -6.85 1.56 5.92
C GLY A 63 -5.48 0.94 6.17
N ALA A 64 -4.60 1.63 6.88
CA ALA A 64 -3.31 1.08 7.26
C ALA A 64 -2.92 1.51 8.66
N VAL A 65 -2.24 0.63 9.39
CA VAL A 65 -1.69 0.93 10.70
C VAL A 65 -0.31 0.32 10.84
N ARG A 66 0.60 1.08 11.42
CA ARG A 66 1.96 0.63 11.68
C ARG A 66 2.03 -0.16 12.99
N ILE A 67 2.80 -1.22 12.98
CA ILE A 67 3.08 -2.08 14.13
C ILE A 67 4.60 -2.05 14.35
N ALA A 68 5.04 -1.68 15.53
CA ALA A 68 6.45 -1.68 15.91
C ALA A 68 6.66 -2.63 17.09
N GLY A 69 7.42 -3.71 16.88
CA GLY A 69 7.54 -4.79 17.85
C GLY A 69 6.18 -5.43 18.15
N ASN A 70 5.73 -5.33 19.39
CA ASN A 70 4.42 -5.83 19.85
C ASN A 70 3.37 -4.72 20.05
N ARG A 71 3.61 -3.50 19.51
CA ARG A 71 2.74 -2.34 19.71
C ARG A 71 2.07 -1.93 18.40
N ILE A 72 0.76 -1.78 18.42
CA ILE A 72 -0.02 -1.17 17.34
C ILE A 72 -0.03 0.34 17.55
N LEU A 73 0.49 1.09 16.57
CA LEU A 73 0.63 2.55 16.64
C LEU A 73 -0.63 3.21 16.05
N THR A 74 -1.71 3.21 16.81
CA THR A 74 -3.01 3.75 16.34
C THR A 74 -3.00 5.24 16.04
N SER A 75 -2.06 6.01 16.60
CA SER A 75 -1.84 7.42 16.26
C SER A 75 -1.18 7.61 14.88
N GLU A 76 -0.60 6.57 14.32
CA GLU A 76 0.04 6.58 13.00
C GLU A 76 -0.79 5.80 11.96
N ARG A 77 -2.10 5.71 12.16
CA ARG A 77 -2.99 5.09 11.18
C ARG A 77 -3.20 5.99 9.97
N LEU A 78 -3.35 5.36 8.83
CA LEU A 78 -3.77 5.96 7.58
C LEU A 78 -5.20 5.53 7.26
N GLU A 79 -6.06 6.46 6.92
CA GLU A 79 -7.41 6.19 6.44
C GLU A 79 -7.66 7.08 5.22
N LEU A 80 -7.82 6.47 4.06
CA LEU A 80 -8.04 7.16 2.80
C LEU A 80 -9.35 6.67 2.17
N LEU A 81 -10.17 7.62 1.72
CA LEU A 81 -11.25 7.36 0.78
C LEU A 81 -10.73 7.55 -0.63
N VAL A 82 -11.06 6.62 -1.50
CA VAL A 82 -10.69 6.63 -2.92
C VAL A 82 -11.97 6.79 -3.74
N ARG A 83 -11.95 7.72 -4.67
CA ARG A 83 -13.08 7.95 -5.56
C ARG A 83 -13.03 6.92 -6.71
N PRO A 84 -14.04 6.03 -6.82
CA PRO A 84 -14.14 5.12 -7.94
C PRO A 84 -14.55 5.85 -9.22
N ASP A 85 -14.11 5.36 -10.36
CA ASP A 85 -14.59 5.84 -11.67
C ASP A 85 -15.98 5.31 -11.98
N LYS A 86 -16.32 4.13 -11.46
CA LYS A 86 -17.63 3.48 -11.53
C LYS A 86 -18.39 3.68 -10.22
N GLY A 87 -19.71 3.69 -10.27
CA GLY A 87 -20.53 3.84 -9.08
C GLY A 87 -20.43 2.66 -8.10
N VAL A 88 -20.83 2.91 -6.86
CA VAL A 88 -20.87 1.90 -5.79
C VAL A 88 -22.22 1.20 -5.80
N SER A 89 -22.25 -0.12 -5.90
CA SER A 89 -23.50 -0.90 -5.89
C SER A 89 -24.14 -0.97 -4.51
N ALA A 90 -25.45 -1.16 -4.45
CA ALA A 90 -26.19 -1.33 -3.20
C ALA A 90 -25.71 -2.55 -2.40
N ASP A 91 -25.27 -3.62 -3.07
CA ASP A 91 -24.79 -4.83 -2.42
C ASP A 91 -23.42 -4.61 -1.75
N SER A 92 -22.52 -3.87 -2.38
CA SER A 92 -21.24 -3.52 -1.78
C SER A 92 -21.40 -2.58 -0.57
N VAL A 93 -22.35 -1.62 -0.64
CA VAL A 93 -22.69 -0.74 0.48
C VAL A 93 -23.12 -1.51 1.73
N ARG A 94 -23.84 -2.63 1.56
CA ARG A 94 -24.26 -3.48 2.70
C ARG A 94 -23.06 -4.09 3.44
N ILE A 95 -21.96 -4.30 2.74
CA ILE A 95 -20.74 -4.91 3.30
C ILE A 95 -19.87 -3.86 3.99
N HIS A 96 -19.46 -2.82 3.29
CA HIS A 96 -18.50 -1.83 3.79
C HIS A 96 -19.15 -0.52 4.30
N ARG A 97 -20.46 -0.34 4.10
CA ARG A 97 -21.28 0.81 4.54
C ARG A 97 -20.87 2.17 3.94
N LEU A 98 -19.97 2.18 2.96
CA LEU A 98 -19.58 3.38 2.22
C LEU A 98 -20.52 3.55 1.02
N ARG A 99 -21.20 4.68 0.96
CA ARG A 99 -22.09 5.06 -0.13
C ARG A 99 -21.34 5.87 -1.17
N GLU A 100 -21.90 5.97 -2.37
CA GLU A 100 -21.34 6.77 -3.46
C GLU A 100 -21.01 8.20 -3.02
N ARG A 101 -21.90 8.83 -2.25
CA ARG A 101 -21.67 10.19 -1.70
C ARG A 101 -20.48 10.26 -0.73
N ASP A 102 -20.18 9.19 -0.04
CA ASP A 102 -19.09 9.14 0.95
C ASP A 102 -17.72 9.08 0.26
N VAL A 103 -17.64 8.40 -0.89
CA VAL A 103 -16.42 8.23 -1.69
C VAL A 103 -16.28 9.25 -2.82
N ALA A 104 -17.33 10.02 -3.14
CA ALA A 104 -17.31 11.02 -4.20
C ALA A 104 -16.26 12.11 -4.01
N GLN A 105 -15.91 12.42 -2.75
CA GLN A 105 -14.88 13.39 -2.38
C GLN A 105 -13.53 12.74 -2.08
N GLY A 106 -13.41 11.43 -2.29
CA GLY A 106 -12.17 10.68 -2.13
C GLY A 106 -11.10 11.11 -3.14
N LEU A 107 -9.86 10.72 -2.85
CA LEU A 107 -8.73 10.93 -3.74
C LEU A 107 -8.85 10.06 -4.99
N PRO A 108 -8.37 10.53 -6.15
CA PRO A 108 -8.12 9.64 -7.28
C PRO A 108 -7.17 8.52 -6.87
N LEU A 109 -7.35 7.30 -7.39
CA LEU A 109 -6.52 6.14 -7.01
C LEU A 109 -5.02 6.41 -7.16
N GLN A 110 -4.61 7.07 -8.22
CA GLN A 110 -3.19 7.39 -8.46
C GLN A 110 -2.60 8.31 -7.39
N GLU A 111 -3.39 9.22 -6.83
CA GLU A 111 -2.97 10.06 -5.70
C GLU A 111 -2.92 9.29 -4.39
N ALA A 112 -3.90 8.42 -4.15
CA ALA A 112 -3.95 7.59 -2.95
C ALA A 112 -2.78 6.60 -2.86
N MET A 113 -2.19 6.23 -4.00
CA MET A 113 -1.07 5.29 -4.10
C MET A 113 0.32 5.96 -4.05
N ARG A 114 0.40 7.26 -3.84
CA ARG A 114 1.66 8.02 -3.68
C ARG A 114 1.97 8.30 -2.23
#